data_5f32cf7e2d3f3222db38ad508045c994
#
_entry.id   5f32cf7e2d3f3222db38ad508045c994
#
_cell.length_a   1.000
_cell.length_b   1.000
_cell.length_c   1.000
_cell.angle_alpha   90.00
_cell.angle_beta   90.00
_cell.angle_gamma   90.00
#
_symmetry.space_group_name_H-M   'P 1'
#
loop_
_entity.id
_entity.type
_entity.pdbx_description
1 polymer ?
#
loop_
_entity_poly.entity_id
_entity_poly.type
_entity_poly.pdbx_seq_one_letter_code
_entity_poly.pdbx_strand_id
1 'polypeptide(L)'
;MKKLLNLFLCLLMGWVAMAQSSELTIEQHLEDYDFAVKYIEDNYSGFPDKVVDSTRVDYEAMKTRLRNQVVQGERPGWDAATEYMAWFNDTHLAIHFAYYDDSGNYVHWSEKYSKKKKIHYESEMEYNPKPVACKVTDKTFLIRFPSCGGNPDMKWIKNSIKQFKKSHCENLILDIRGNTGGADAQFEPYLRLVYDHEMIERLPEYRNTPKNIECVKRQGWTGTYHRLKPLSERYPDRAFIGASEWLKRYKKVDKSVKKAAIIVDNRVASSGEALVLNFKACSGRVTLFGRDNTRGCLDYSNVAFVSFRHFDRIFQMPMSRDWGLPETGIDATGIAPDVRIDLPLPAKLTDNIDEWVIWVAEQLEK
;
A
#
# COMPACT_ATOMS: atom_id res chain seq x y z
N MET A 1 -19.73 21.30 53.15
CA MET A 1 -18.39 21.66 52.67
C MET A 1 -17.39 20.51 52.63
N LYS A 2 -17.21 19.69 53.65
CA LYS A 2 -16.25 18.56 53.64
C LYS A 2 -16.53 17.45 52.59
N LYS A 3 -17.79 17.17 52.22
CA LYS A 3 -18.16 16.18 51.18
C LYS A 3 -17.87 16.66 49.77
N LEU A 4 -17.96 17.97 49.49
CA LEU A 4 -17.59 18.51 48.18
C LEU A 4 -16.07 18.55 47.99
N LEU A 5 -15.29 18.79 49.05
CA LEU A 5 -13.83 18.83 48.98
C LEU A 5 -13.25 17.43 48.68
N ASN A 6 -13.85 16.36 49.26
CA ASN A 6 -13.43 14.99 48.96
C ASN A 6 -13.79 14.56 47.53
N LEU A 7 -14.91 15.01 46.97
CA LEU A 7 -15.27 14.72 45.57
C LEU A 7 -14.32 15.41 44.57
N PHE A 8 -13.90 16.63 44.89
CA PHE A 8 -12.94 17.39 44.06
C PHE A 8 -11.52 16.77 44.13
N LEU A 9 -11.10 16.27 45.30
CA LEU A 9 -9.82 15.55 45.43
C LEU A 9 -9.83 14.21 44.73
N CYS A 10 -10.93 13.46 44.74
CA CYS A 10 -11.06 12.21 43.98
C CYS A 10 -11.09 12.43 42.48
N LEU A 11 -11.71 13.53 42.00
CA LEU A 11 -11.69 13.92 40.59
C LEU A 11 -10.28 14.36 40.13
N LEU A 12 -9.55 15.12 40.98
CA LEU A 12 -8.17 15.51 40.69
C LEU A 12 -7.21 14.31 40.69
N MET A 13 -7.37 13.34 41.61
CA MET A 13 -6.58 12.11 41.59
C MET A 13 -6.96 11.19 40.43
N GLY A 14 -8.22 11.16 40.01
CA GLY A 14 -8.65 10.44 38.80
C GLY A 14 -8.06 11.04 37.51
N TRP A 15 -7.93 12.36 37.43
CA TRP A 15 -7.31 13.05 36.29
C TRP A 15 -5.79 12.88 36.27
N VAL A 16 -5.12 12.84 37.42
CA VAL A 16 -3.68 12.56 37.53
C VAL A 16 -3.38 11.10 37.18
N ALA A 17 -4.30 10.17 37.53
CA ALA A 17 -4.14 8.75 37.15
C ALA A 17 -4.40 8.47 35.66
N MET A 18 -5.16 9.32 34.94
CA MET A 18 -5.32 9.23 33.49
C MET A 18 -4.21 9.91 32.69
N ALA A 19 -3.33 10.70 33.33
CA ALA A 19 -2.21 11.40 32.71
C ALA A 19 -0.86 10.70 32.88
N GLN A 20 -0.81 9.52 33.51
CA GLN A 20 0.38 8.67 33.51
C GLN A 20 0.28 7.59 32.42
N SER A 21 0.37 7.97 31.14
CA SER A 21 1.16 7.18 30.22
C SER A 21 2.59 7.28 30.76
N SER A 22 3.07 6.26 31.43
CA SER A 22 4.46 6.20 31.90
C SER A 22 5.35 6.48 30.68
N GLU A 23 6.04 7.61 30.64
CA GLU A 23 7.05 7.85 29.62
C GLU A 23 8.03 6.68 29.66
N LEU A 24 8.28 6.07 28.50
CA LEU A 24 9.23 4.97 28.41
C LEU A 24 10.61 5.47 28.87
N THR A 25 11.34 4.63 29.56
CA THR A 25 12.71 4.91 29.96
C THR A 25 13.63 4.88 28.72
N ILE A 26 14.82 5.48 28.80
CA ILE A 26 15.84 5.40 27.74
C ILE A 26 16.16 3.95 27.40
N GLU A 27 16.25 3.07 28.43
CA GLU A 27 16.49 1.64 28.24
C GLU A 27 15.37 0.98 27.41
N GLN A 28 14.10 1.26 27.72
CA GLN A 28 12.96 0.74 26.97
C GLN A 28 12.94 1.27 25.52
N HIS A 29 13.26 2.54 25.33
CA HIS A 29 13.42 3.11 23.98
C HIS A 29 14.54 2.43 23.20
N LEU A 30 15.66 2.12 23.85
CA LEU A 30 16.79 1.44 23.23
C LEU A 30 16.45 -0.01 22.88
N GLU A 31 15.76 -0.72 23.78
CA GLU A 31 15.27 -2.08 23.51
C GLU A 31 14.31 -2.13 22.31
N ASP A 32 13.41 -1.15 22.16
CA ASP A 32 12.50 -1.06 21.04
C ASP A 32 13.23 -0.78 19.72
N TYR A 33 14.21 0.14 19.74
CA TYR A 33 15.02 0.45 18.57
C TYR A 33 15.84 -0.77 18.13
N ASP A 34 16.61 -1.36 19.05
CA ASP A 34 17.47 -2.51 18.78
C ASP A 34 16.65 -3.72 18.31
N PHE A 35 15.44 -3.91 18.89
CA PHE A 35 14.50 -4.93 18.44
C PHE A 35 14.03 -4.70 16.99
N ALA A 36 13.62 -3.47 16.66
CA ALA A 36 13.15 -3.14 15.30
C ALA A 36 14.26 -3.33 14.27
N VAL A 37 15.47 -2.83 14.55
CA VAL A 37 16.66 -3.00 13.69
C VAL A 37 16.90 -4.48 13.44
N LYS A 38 17.07 -5.27 14.51
CA LYS A 38 17.36 -6.70 14.37
C LYS A 38 16.26 -7.46 13.64
N TYR A 39 14.99 -7.15 13.92
CA TYR A 39 13.87 -7.81 13.27
C TYR A 39 13.85 -7.54 11.76
N ILE A 40 14.14 -6.31 11.35
CA ILE A 40 14.21 -5.90 9.95
C ILE A 40 15.43 -6.51 9.27
N GLU A 41 16.61 -6.46 9.86
CA GLU A 41 17.82 -7.09 9.33
C GLU A 41 17.60 -8.60 9.05
N ASP A 42 16.92 -9.28 9.97
CA ASP A 42 16.69 -10.73 9.85
C ASP A 42 15.58 -11.07 8.84
N ASN A 43 14.49 -10.27 8.75
CA ASN A 43 13.24 -10.72 8.14
C ASN A 43 12.72 -9.87 6.98
N TYR A 44 13.15 -8.62 6.82
CA TYR A 44 12.72 -7.75 5.73
C TYR A 44 13.23 -8.25 4.38
N SER A 45 12.31 -8.49 3.42
CA SER A 45 12.65 -9.05 2.11
C SER A 45 13.55 -8.15 1.26
N GLY A 46 13.48 -6.83 1.43
CA GLY A 46 14.33 -5.87 0.72
C GLY A 46 15.71 -5.66 1.34
N PHE A 47 16.00 -6.22 2.53
CA PHE A 47 17.27 -5.99 3.20
C PHE A 47 18.48 -6.40 2.35
N PRO A 48 18.53 -7.61 1.75
CA PRO A 48 19.69 -8.03 0.94
C PRO A 48 19.89 -7.20 -0.32
N ASP A 49 18.81 -6.60 -0.87
CA ASP A 49 18.88 -5.83 -2.10
C ASP A 49 19.32 -4.38 -1.85
N LYS A 50 19.05 -3.88 -0.65
CA LYS A 50 19.27 -2.46 -0.29
C LYS A 50 20.53 -2.24 0.53
N VAL A 51 20.97 -3.25 1.29
CA VAL A 51 22.21 -3.21 2.09
C VAL A 51 23.29 -4.04 1.39
N VAL A 52 23.81 -3.49 0.32
CA VAL A 52 24.89 -4.06 -0.50
C VAL A 52 26.22 -3.34 -0.23
N ASP A 53 27.32 -3.79 -0.78
CA ASP A 53 28.64 -3.24 -0.51
C ASP A 53 28.72 -1.71 -0.71
N SER A 54 28.07 -1.19 -1.74
CA SER A 54 28.04 0.25 -2.04
C SER A 54 27.24 1.10 -1.05
N THR A 55 26.28 0.50 -0.33
CA THR A 55 25.40 1.20 0.62
C THR A 55 25.70 0.87 2.08
N ARG A 56 26.52 -0.17 2.32
CA ARG A 56 26.77 -0.72 3.67
C ARG A 56 27.38 0.30 4.63
N VAL A 57 28.32 1.12 4.16
CA VAL A 57 28.99 2.13 4.99
C VAL A 57 27.96 3.16 5.48
N ASP A 58 27.14 3.68 4.58
CA ASP A 58 26.06 4.64 4.92
C ASP A 58 25.04 4.02 5.87
N TYR A 59 24.68 2.76 5.61
CA TYR A 59 23.75 2.00 6.44
C TYR A 59 24.24 1.87 7.89
N GLU A 60 25.50 1.41 8.10
CA GLU A 60 26.06 1.23 9.42
C GLU A 60 26.28 2.58 10.15
N ALA A 61 26.69 3.61 9.43
CA ALA A 61 26.80 4.96 9.99
C ALA A 61 25.46 5.51 10.47
N MET A 62 24.41 5.39 9.65
CA MET A 62 23.05 5.78 10.00
C MET A 62 22.55 5.01 11.22
N LYS A 63 22.65 3.69 11.22
CA LYS A 63 22.22 2.81 12.31
C LYS A 63 22.90 3.18 13.63
N THR A 64 24.23 3.37 13.61
CA THR A 64 25.02 3.76 14.78
C THR A 64 24.64 5.13 15.30
N ARG A 65 24.49 6.11 14.41
CA ARG A 65 24.07 7.47 14.78
C ARG A 65 22.72 7.48 15.47
N LEU A 66 21.72 6.79 14.91
CA LEU A 66 20.37 6.73 15.47
C LEU A 66 20.37 6.06 16.85
N ARG A 67 21.10 4.95 17.00
CA ARG A 67 21.25 4.27 18.28
C ARG A 67 21.88 5.18 19.35
N ASN A 68 22.93 5.92 19.00
CA ASN A 68 23.59 6.84 19.92
C ASN A 68 22.65 7.96 20.37
N GLN A 69 21.83 8.51 19.48
CA GLN A 69 20.82 9.52 19.83
C GLN A 69 19.78 8.99 20.84
N VAL A 70 19.38 7.72 20.72
CA VAL A 70 18.48 7.09 21.71
C VAL A 70 19.19 6.90 23.05
N VAL A 71 20.44 6.43 23.05
CA VAL A 71 21.26 6.26 24.28
C VAL A 71 21.45 7.58 25.02
N GLN A 72 21.63 8.67 24.28
CA GLN A 72 21.82 10.02 24.83
C GLN A 72 20.50 10.68 25.27
N GLY A 73 19.36 10.02 25.04
CA GLY A 73 18.05 10.58 25.34
C GLY A 73 17.63 11.73 24.44
N GLU A 74 18.31 11.94 23.31
CA GLU A 74 18.00 13.01 22.35
C GLU A 74 16.72 12.76 21.58
N ARG A 75 16.32 11.48 21.46
CA ARG A 75 15.07 11.09 20.77
C ARG A 75 14.55 9.74 21.25
N PRO A 76 13.22 9.52 21.18
CA PRO A 76 12.63 8.23 21.52
C PRO A 76 12.98 7.13 20.51
N GLY A 77 13.03 5.87 20.96
CA GLY A 77 13.39 4.71 20.14
C GLY A 77 12.51 4.53 18.92
N TRP A 78 11.21 4.76 19.03
CA TRP A 78 10.27 4.67 17.91
C TRP A 78 10.52 5.74 16.82
N ASP A 79 10.95 6.95 17.21
CA ASP A 79 11.27 8.00 16.25
C ASP A 79 12.57 7.67 15.49
N ALA A 80 13.57 7.15 16.20
CA ALA A 80 14.79 6.62 15.58
C ALA A 80 14.49 5.44 14.65
N ALA A 81 13.61 4.51 15.05
CA ALA A 81 13.17 3.39 14.21
C ALA A 81 12.41 3.86 12.96
N THR A 82 11.63 4.94 13.05
CA THR A 82 10.95 5.54 11.88
C THR A 82 11.97 6.04 10.85
N GLU A 83 13.00 6.76 11.29
CA GLU A 83 14.07 7.23 10.40
C GLU A 83 14.88 6.07 9.83
N TYR A 84 15.17 5.05 10.66
CA TYR A 84 15.84 3.83 10.23
C TYR A 84 15.06 3.14 9.09
N MET A 85 13.74 2.96 9.24
CA MET A 85 12.90 2.37 8.20
C MET A 85 12.84 3.23 6.94
N ALA A 86 12.80 4.55 7.08
CA ALA A 86 12.76 5.48 5.96
C ALA A 86 14.04 5.44 5.08
N TRP A 87 15.18 5.03 5.65
CA TRP A 87 16.41 4.86 4.90
C TRP A 87 16.27 3.89 3.73
N PHE A 88 15.47 2.83 3.90
CA PHE A 88 15.23 1.81 2.87
C PHE A 88 14.39 2.32 1.69
N ASN A 89 13.79 3.51 1.80
CA ASN A 89 12.91 4.07 0.76
C ASN A 89 11.85 3.06 0.26
N ASP A 90 11.22 2.36 1.18
CA ASP A 90 10.14 1.41 0.95
C ASP A 90 8.94 1.83 1.81
N THR A 91 7.84 2.21 1.15
CA THR A 91 6.66 2.72 1.85
C THR A 91 5.83 1.63 2.51
N HIS A 92 6.10 0.35 2.21
CA HIS A 92 5.55 -0.77 2.96
C HIS A 92 6.35 -1.06 4.25
N LEU A 93 7.56 -0.50 4.43
CA LEU A 93 8.33 -0.61 5.65
C LEU A 93 8.13 0.65 6.49
N ALA A 94 7.19 0.63 7.44
CA ALA A 94 6.79 1.81 8.17
C ALA A 94 6.15 1.48 9.53
N ILE A 95 6.27 2.42 10.47
CA ILE A 95 5.49 2.38 11.71
C ILE A 95 4.06 2.83 11.41
N HIS A 96 3.08 2.06 11.85
CA HIS A 96 1.69 2.47 11.83
C HIS A 96 1.41 3.41 13.00
N PHE A 97 1.53 4.69 12.73
CA PHE A 97 0.88 5.72 13.49
C PHE A 97 -0.44 6.05 12.81
N ALA A 98 -1.51 5.55 13.35
CA ALA A 98 -2.81 6.10 13.06
C ALA A 98 -3.06 7.22 14.07
N TYR A 99 -2.74 8.44 13.75
CA TYR A 99 -3.44 9.55 14.37
C TYR A 99 -4.21 10.30 13.30
N TYR A 100 -5.36 10.77 13.69
CA TYR A 100 -6.10 11.72 12.90
C TYR A 100 -5.60 13.10 13.34
N ASP A 101 -5.18 13.94 12.37
CA ASP A 101 -4.87 15.34 12.67
C ASP A 101 -6.14 16.08 13.14
N ASP A 102 -5.99 17.33 13.57
CA ASP A 102 -7.10 18.18 14.03
C ASP A 102 -8.19 18.40 12.97
N SER A 103 -7.91 18.06 11.71
CA SER A 103 -8.84 18.11 10.57
C SER A 103 -9.48 16.75 10.27
N GLY A 104 -9.17 15.69 11.05
CA GLY A 104 -9.70 14.35 10.87
C GLY A 104 -9.04 13.56 9.71
N ASN A 105 -7.88 14.00 9.20
CA ASN A 105 -7.14 13.29 8.17
C ASN A 105 -6.21 12.25 8.80
N TYR A 106 -6.12 11.09 8.15
CA TYR A 106 -5.17 10.05 8.51
C TYR A 106 -3.75 10.49 8.14
N VAL A 107 -2.89 10.73 9.14
CA VAL A 107 -1.49 11.15 8.93
C VAL A 107 -0.56 9.99 9.22
N HIS A 108 0.24 9.61 8.23
CA HIS A 108 1.26 8.58 8.35
C HIS A 108 2.61 9.23 8.72
N TRP A 109 3.15 8.93 9.90
CA TRP A 109 4.42 9.52 10.38
C TRP A 109 5.63 9.16 9.53
N SER A 110 5.62 7.98 8.88
CA SER A 110 6.69 7.60 7.94
C SER A 110 6.85 8.60 6.77
N GLU A 111 5.80 9.35 6.45
CA GLU A 111 5.86 10.42 5.44
C GLU A 111 6.78 11.58 5.85
N LYS A 112 6.97 11.81 7.16
CA LYS A 112 7.88 12.85 7.68
C LYS A 112 9.33 12.60 7.28
N TYR A 113 9.75 11.34 7.26
CA TYR A 113 11.13 10.93 7.00
C TYR A 113 11.34 10.37 5.58
N SER A 114 10.28 10.14 4.83
CA SER A 114 10.38 9.66 3.46
C SER A 114 11.16 10.64 2.59
N LYS A 115 12.15 10.15 1.84
CA LYS A 115 12.85 10.92 0.81
C LYS A 115 11.94 11.23 -0.39
N LYS A 116 10.82 10.52 -0.55
CA LYS A 116 9.82 10.79 -1.58
C LYS A 116 9.14 12.12 -1.27
N LYS A 117 8.93 12.95 -2.29
CA LYS A 117 8.13 14.17 -2.17
C LYS A 117 6.79 13.82 -1.53
N LYS A 118 6.42 14.56 -0.47
CA LYS A 118 5.08 14.48 0.10
C LYS A 118 4.07 14.66 -1.03
N ILE A 119 3.09 13.76 -1.08
CA ILE A 119 1.96 13.89 -1.97
C ILE A 119 1.06 14.97 -1.39
N HIS A 120 1.19 16.18 -1.89
CA HIS A 120 0.28 17.26 -1.56
C HIS A 120 -0.79 17.34 -2.65
N TYR A 121 -2.04 17.15 -2.26
CA TYR A 121 -3.15 17.69 -3.00
C TYR A 121 -3.24 19.19 -2.69
N GLU A 122 -3.67 19.98 -3.67
CA GLU A 122 -3.95 21.39 -3.43
C GLU A 122 -4.92 21.51 -2.23
N SER A 123 -4.64 22.42 -1.30
CA SER A 123 -5.31 22.52 0.00
C SER A 123 -6.83 22.77 -0.07
N GLU A 124 -7.35 23.06 -1.26
CA GLU A 124 -8.78 23.34 -1.50
C GLU A 124 -9.55 22.13 -2.09
N MET A 125 -8.88 21.00 -2.37
CA MET A 125 -9.53 19.84 -2.94
C MET A 125 -10.23 19.00 -1.89
N GLU A 126 -11.53 18.77 -2.02
CA GLU A 126 -12.26 17.75 -1.26
C GLU A 126 -11.89 16.36 -1.78
N TYR A 127 -11.04 15.65 -1.04
CA TYR A 127 -10.52 14.35 -1.45
C TYR A 127 -11.00 13.22 -0.53
N ASN A 128 -12.07 12.57 -0.92
CA ASN A 128 -12.60 11.38 -0.26
C ASN A 128 -13.31 10.50 -1.29
N PRO A 129 -12.58 9.86 -2.23
CA PRO A 129 -13.18 9.12 -3.32
C PRO A 129 -14.08 8.02 -2.80
N LYS A 130 -15.31 7.99 -3.31
CA LYS A 130 -16.31 6.97 -3.02
C LYS A 130 -16.43 5.99 -4.18
N PRO A 131 -16.87 4.75 -3.93
CA PRO A 131 -17.22 3.83 -4.99
C PRO A 131 -18.37 4.38 -5.83
N VAL A 132 -18.18 4.45 -7.15
CA VAL A 132 -19.18 4.93 -8.12
C VAL A 132 -19.32 3.92 -9.25
N ALA A 133 -20.54 3.65 -9.71
CA ALA A 133 -20.80 2.86 -10.91
C ALA A 133 -21.98 3.48 -11.66
N CYS A 134 -21.72 4.19 -12.77
CA CYS A 134 -22.73 4.91 -13.53
C CYS A 134 -22.32 5.14 -14.99
N LYS A 135 -23.29 5.48 -15.85
CA LYS A 135 -23.02 6.01 -17.19
C LYS A 135 -22.42 7.41 -17.08
N VAL A 136 -21.38 7.68 -17.89
CA VAL A 136 -20.84 9.02 -18.12
C VAL A 136 -21.48 9.59 -19.38
N THR A 137 -21.56 8.79 -20.44
CA THR A 137 -22.20 9.09 -21.72
C THR A 137 -23.02 7.87 -22.15
N ASP A 138 -23.62 7.92 -23.36
CA ASP A 138 -24.31 6.74 -23.91
C ASP A 138 -23.36 5.58 -24.25
N LYS A 139 -22.07 5.88 -24.49
CA LYS A 139 -21.08 4.88 -24.89
C LYS A 139 -20.11 4.51 -23.76
N THR A 140 -19.94 5.34 -22.73
CA THR A 140 -18.91 5.21 -21.71
C THR A 140 -19.50 5.04 -20.31
N PHE A 141 -19.01 4.06 -19.58
CA PHE A 141 -19.41 3.73 -18.21
C PHE A 141 -18.23 3.93 -17.25
N LEU A 142 -18.48 4.54 -16.10
CA LEU A 142 -17.52 4.73 -15.01
C LEU A 142 -17.71 3.68 -13.92
N ILE A 143 -16.60 3.09 -13.49
CA ILE A 143 -16.48 2.39 -12.21
C ILE A 143 -15.32 3.04 -11.44
N ARG A 144 -15.63 3.79 -10.37
CA ARG A 144 -14.62 4.29 -9.44
C ARG A 144 -14.38 3.25 -8.36
N PHE A 145 -13.14 2.78 -8.26
CA PHE A 145 -12.70 1.71 -7.38
C PHE A 145 -11.55 2.20 -6.48
N PRO A 146 -11.85 2.96 -5.41
CA PRO A 146 -10.85 3.72 -4.65
C PRO A 146 -10.03 2.88 -3.66
N SER A 147 -10.26 1.57 -3.53
CA SER A 147 -9.53 0.72 -2.60
C SER A 147 -9.62 -0.76 -2.95
N CYS A 148 -8.53 -1.48 -2.79
CA CYS A 148 -8.48 -2.94 -2.74
C CYS A 148 -8.58 -3.48 -1.29
N GLY A 149 -8.88 -2.64 -0.31
CA GLY A 149 -8.93 -2.97 1.12
C GLY A 149 -10.31 -3.41 1.65
N GLY A 150 -11.23 -3.88 0.79
CA GLY A 150 -12.55 -4.36 1.22
C GLY A 150 -13.67 -3.29 1.21
N ASN A 151 -13.35 -2.07 0.82
CA ASN A 151 -14.33 -1.05 0.49
C ASN A 151 -14.02 -0.45 -0.90
N PRO A 152 -14.77 -0.76 -1.96
CA PRO A 152 -16.02 -1.52 -1.93
C PRO A 152 -15.83 -3.03 -1.68
N ASP A 153 -16.89 -3.67 -1.17
CA ASP A 153 -16.91 -5.12 -0.96
C ASP A 153 -17.09 -5.91 -2.27
N MET A 154 -16.85 -7.21 -2.22
CA MET A 154 -17.00 -8.09 -3.39
C MET A 154 -18.44 -8.14 -3.97
N LYS A 155 -19.46 -7.87 -3.16
CA LYS A 155 -20.84 -7.79 -3.62
C LYS A 155 -21.06 -6.55 -4.47
N TRP A 156 -20.53 -5.41 -4.03
CA TRP A 156 -20.57 -4.17 -4.78
C TRP A 156 -19.81 -4.31 -6.12
N ILE A 157 -18.58 -4.90 -6.09
CA ILE A 157 -17.77 -5.14 -7.29
C ILE A 157 -18.54 -5.95 -8.34
N LYS A 158 -19.12 -7.08 -7.93
CA LYS A 158 -19.96 -7.90 -8.83
C LYS A 158 -21.18 -7.14 -9.36
N ASN A 159 -21.75 -6.27 -8.52
CA ASN A 159 -22.92 -5.47 -8.91
C ASN A 159 -22.54 -4.36 -9.89
N SER A 160 -21.41 -3.69 -9.72
CA SER A 160 -20.90 -2.66 -10.66
C SER A 160 -20.65 -3.25 -12.05
N ILE A 161 -20.07 -4.45 -12.13
CA ILE A 161 -19.90 -5.20 -13.38
C ILE A 161 -21.27 -5.51 -14.03
N LYS A 162 -22.26 -5.93 -13.24
CA LYS A 162 -23.62 -6.18 -13.73
C LYS A 162 -24.28 -4.92 -14.26
N GLN A 163 -24.08 -3.78 -13.58
CA GLN A 163 -24.58 -2.47 -14.03
C GLN A 163 -23.92 -2.06 -15.36
N PHE A 164 -22.59 -2.18 -15.46
CA PHE A 164 -21.88 -1.96 -16.72
C PHE A 164 -22.47 -2.79 -17.86
N LYS A 165 -22.63 -4.09 -17.69
CA LYS A 165 -23.19 -4.97 -18.74
C LYS A 165 -24.63 -4.61 -19.12
N LYS A 166 -25.44 -4.13 -18.18
CA LYS A 166 -26.81 -3.67 -18.44
C LYS A 166 -26.88 -2.30 -19.11
N SER A 167 -25.83 -1.49 -18.97
CA SER A 167 -25.78 -0.14 -19.55
C SER A 167 -25.67 -0.14 -21.07
N HIS A 168 -25.21 -1.27 -21.65
CA HIS A 168 -24.85 -1.40 -23.07
C HIS A 168 -23.74 -0.43 -23.53
N CYS A 169 -23.01 0.19 -22.61
CA CYS A 169 -21.82 0.98 -22.94
C CYS A 169 -20.72 0.06 -23.48
N GLU A 170 -19.96 0.56 -24.43
CA GLU A 170 -18.86 -0.17 -25.06
C GLU A 170 -17.48 0.23 -24.53
N ASN A 171 -17.40 1.36 -23.81
CA ASN A 171 -16.18 1.86 -23.19
C ASN A 171 -16.30 1.81 -21.67
N LEU A 172 -15.20 1.48 -21.01
CA LEU A 172 -15.11 1.38 -19.55
C LEU A 172 -14.02 2.33 -19.04
N ILE A 173 -14.36 3.17 -18.07
CA ILE A 173 -13.40 3.90 -17.26
C ILE A 173 -13.34 3.20 -15.90
N LEU A 174 -12.15 2.73 -15.52
CA LEU A 174 -11.84 2.27 -14.18
C LEU A 174 -11.02 3.36 -13.47
N ASP A 175 -11.68 4.15 -12.64
CA ASP A 175 -11.05 5.23 -11.88
C ASP A 175 -10.56 4.68 -10.54
N ILE A 176 -9.24 4.58 -10.39
CA ILE A 176 -8.60 4.06 -9.19
C ILE A 176 -7.81 5.13 -8.44
N ARG A 177 -8.07 6.41 -8.71
CA ARG A 177 -7.43 7.51 -7.96
C ARG A 177 -7.66 7.33 -6.47
N GLY A 178 -6.59 7.49 -5.68
CA GLY A 178 -6.59 7.28 -4.24
C GLY A 178 -6.51 5.82 -3.79
N ASN A 179 -6.45 4.85 -4.69
CA ASN A 179 -6.36 3.44 -4.35
C ASN A 179 -4.95 3.08 -3.84
N THR A 180 -4.76 3.05 -2.54
CA THR A 180 -3.49 2.70 -1.90
C THR A 180 -3.23 1.20 -1.81
N GLY A 181 -4.07 0.38 -2.45
CA GLY A 181 -3.90 -1.07 -2.49
C GLY A 181 -4.83 -1.85 -1.56
N GLY A 182 -4.39 -3.02 -1.15
CA GLY A 182 -5.13 -4.01 -0.34
C GLY A 182 -4.91 -5.43 -0.83
N ALA A 183 -5.95 -6.09 -1.37
CA ALA A 183 -5.89 -7.46 -1.85
C ALA A 183 -6.20 -7.55 -3.35
N ASP A 184 -5.35 -8.20 -4.12
CA ASP A 184 -5.49 -8.38 -5.58
C ASP A 184 -6.79 -9.09 -5.98
N ALA A 185 -7.31 -9.97 -5.12
CA ALA A 185 -8.60 -10.63 -5.33
C ALA A 185 -9.76 -9.64 -5.53
N GLN A 186 -9.62 -8.39 -5.08
CA GLN A 186 -10.64 -7.35 -5.24
C GLN A 186 -10.75 -6.86 -6.68
N PHE A 187 -9.65 -6.75 -7.43
CA PHE A 187 -9.69 -6.29 -8.81
C PHE A 187 -9.82 -7.41 -9.86
N GLU A 188 -9.53 -8.64 -9.50
CA GLU A 188 -9.59 -9.81 -10.40
C GLU A 188 -10.90 -9.91 -11.22
N PRO A 189 -12.10 -9.63 -10.68
CA PRO A 189 -13.33 -9.63 -11.47
C PRO A 189 -13.37 -8.61 -12.61
N TYR A 190 -12.73 -7.45 -12.45
CA TYR A 190 -12.65 -6.41 -13.49
C TYR A 190 -11.69 -6.77 -14.60
N LEU A 191 -10.59 -7.47 -14.28
CA LEU A 191 -9.62 -7.95 -15.25
C LEU A 191 -10.26 -8.77 -16.37
N ARG A 192 -11.27 -9.58 -16.03
CA ARG A 192 -12.03 -10.40 -16.99
C ARG A 192 -12.81 -9.59 -18.01
N LEU A 193 -13.16 -8.34 -17.73
CA LEU A 193 -13.89 -7.48 -18.68
C LEU A 193 -13.00 -7.03 -19.82
N VAL A 194 -11.71 -6.84 -19.56
CA VAL A 194 -10.75 -6.29 -20.53
C VAL A 194 -9.83 -7.33 -21.14
N TYR A 195 -9.77 -8.53 -20.57
CA TYR A 195 -8.91 -9.61 -21.02
C TYR A 195 -9.11 -9.92 -22.51
N ASP A 196 -8.03 -9.94 -23.29
CA ASP A 196 -8.04 -10.30 -24.70
C ASP A 196 -6.90 -11.29 -25.11
N HIS A 197 -5.84 -11.38 -24.31
CA HIS A 197 -4.75 -12.35 -24.52
C HIS A 197 -4.16 -12.85 -23.19
N GLU A 198 -3.40 -13.93 -23.29
CA GLU A 198 -2.73 -14.58 -22.16
C GLU A 198 -1.66 -13.68 -21.57
N MET A 199 -1.51 -13.76 -20.24
CA MET A 199 -0.45 -13.05 -19.54
C MET A 199 0.34 -14.00 -18.64
N ILE A 200 1.60 -13.68 -18.40
CA ILE A 200 2.39 -14.34 -17.38
C ILE A 200 1.99 -13.77 -16.03
N GLU A 201 1.46 -14.62 -15.15
CA GLU A 201 1.21 -14.29 -13.76
C GLU A 201 2.38 -14.79 -12.91
N ARG A 202 2.91 -13.91 -12.05
CA ARG A 202 4.06 -14.20 -11.20
C ARG A 202 3.65 -14.16 -9.74
N LEU A 203 4.11 -15.15 -8.95
CA LEU A 203 4.07 -15.07 -7.50
C LEU A 203 5.40 -14.56 -6.98
N PRO A 204 5.38 -13.66 -5.99
CA PRO A 204 6.59 -13.16 -5.37
C PRO A 204 7.33 -14.27 -4.61
N GLU A 205 8.62 -14.07 -4.44
CA GLU A 205 9.41 -14.87 -3.51
C GLU A 205 9.39 -14.25 -2.11
N TYR A 206 9.45 -15.13 -1.10
CA TYR A 206 9.43 -14.74 0.31
C TYR A 206 10.80 -14.93 0.93
N ARG A 207 11.23 -13.98 1.75
CA ARG A 207 12.43 -14.17 2.56
C ARG A 207 12.22 -15.35 3.50
N ASN A 208 13.11 -16.35 3.38
CA ASN A 208 12.98 -17.66 4.04
C ASN A 208 13.45 -17.59 5.50
N THR A 209 12.61 -17.09 6.37
CA THR A 209 12.87 -17.08 7.82
C THR A 209 11.73 -17.73 8.59
N PRO A 210 12.01 -18.36 9.75
CA PRO A 210 10.97 -18.95 10.59
C PRO A 210 9.88 -17.93 10.96
N LYS A 211 10.27 -16.67 11.21
CA LYS A 211 9.35 -15.58 11.57
C LYS A 211 8.40 -15.22 10.44
N ASN A 212 8.88 -15.14 9.21
CA ASN A 212 8.03 -14.87 8.05
C ASN A 212 7.06 -16.01 7.79
N ILE A 213 7.49 -17.27 7.87
CA ILE A 213 6.61 -18.44 7.71
C ILE A 213 5.54 -18.48 8.81
N GLU A 214 5.92 -18.22 10.06
CA GLU A 214 4.96 -18.12 11.18
C GLU A 214 3.95 -16.98 10.94
N CYS A 215 4.42 -15.83 10.48
CA CYS A 215 3.56 -14.68 10.22
C CYS A 215 2.54 -14.95 9.11
N VAL A 216 2.95 -15.59 8.01
CA VAL A 216 2.05 -16.03 6.92
C VAL A 216 0.94 -16.95 7.47
N LYS A 217 1.30 -17.89 8.37
CA LYS A 217 0.34 -18.76 9.04
C LYS A 217 -0.63 -17.98 9.93
N ARG A 218 -0.11 -17.10 10.78
CA ARG A 218 -0.88 -16.28 11.72
C ARG A 218 -1.87 -15.35 11.04
N GLN A 219 -1.51 -14.81 9.88
CA GLN A 219 -2.39 -13.95 9.07
C GLN A 219 -3.49 -14.72 8.33
N GLY A 220 -3.53 -16.05 8.44
CA GLY A 220 -4.55 -16.89 7.79
C GLY A 220 -4.36 -17.02 6.28
N TRP A 221 -3.15 -16.74 5.75
CA TRP A 221 -2.84 -16.92 4.33
C TRP A 221 -2.55 -18.40 4.01
N THR A 222 -3.59 -19.22 4.18
CA THR A 222 -3.49 -20.69 4.16
C THR A 222 -2.84 -21.22 2.88
N GLY A 223 -3.23 -20.73 1.71
CA GLY A 223 -2.65 -21.17 0.43
C GLY A 223 -1.15 -20.84 0.33
N THR A 224 -0.76 -19.64 0.73
CA THR A 224 0.65 -19.22 0.78
C THR A 224 1.43 -20.04 1.80
N TYR A 225 0.88 -20.27 3.00
CA TYR A 225 1.51 -21.09 4.02
C TYR A 225 1.78 -22.53 3.53
N HIS A 226 0.79 -23.18 2.92
CA HIS A 226 0.94 -24.56 2.39
C HIS A 226 1.96 -24.63 1.24
N ARG A 227 2.15 -23.55 0.49
CA ARG A 227 3.19 -23.46 -0.53
C ARG A 227 4.58 -23.26 0.07
N LEU A 228 4.72 -22.35 1.03
CA LEU A 228 6.03 -21.95 1.55
C LEU A 228 6.61 -22.90 2.59
N LYS A 229 5.78 -23.46 3.49
CA LYS A 229 6.25 -24.29 4.60
C LYS A 229 7.08 -25.49 4.14
N PRO A 230 6.64 -26.32 3.18
CA PRO A 230 7.44 -27.43 2.66
C PRO A 230 8.74 -27.00 1.98
N LEU A 231 8.72 -25.82 1.31
CA LEU A 231 9.91 -25.27 0.66
C LEU A 231 10.94 -24.80 1.68
N SER A 232 10.49 -24.15 2.76
CA SER A 232 11.34 -23.71 3.86
C SER A 232 12.01 -24.89 4.56
N GLU A 233 11.27 -25.97 4.80
CA GLU A 233 11.82 -27.18 5.41
C GLU A 233 12.81 -27.92 4.51
N ARG A 234 12.52 -27.94 3.21
CA ARG A 234 13.38 -28.61 2.21
C ARG A 234 14.65 -27.82 1.89
N TYR A 235 14.58 -26.51 1.95
CA TYR A 235 15.65 -25.61 1.54
C TYR A 235 15.94 -24.54 2.62
N PRO A 236 16.36 -24.94 3.84
CA PRO A 236 16.51 -24.01 4.97
C PRO A 236 17.58 -22.93 4.70
N ASP A 237 18.58 -23.24 3.89
CA ASP A 237 19.70 -22.34 3.58
C ASP A 237 19.42 -21.37 2.42
N ARG A 238 18.29 -21.49 1.73
CA ARG A 238 17.91 -20.53 0.69
C ARG A 238 17.41 -19.23 1.31
N ALA A 239 17.96 -18.12 0.88
CA ALA A 239 17.54 -16.81 1.34
C ALA A 239 16.08 -16.47 0.97
N PHE A 240 15.64 -16.95 -0.21
CA PHE A 240 14.29 -16.75 -0.75
C PHE A 240 13.68 -18.04 -1.29
N ILE A 241 12.37 -18.15 -1.14
CA ILE A 241 11.57 -19.31 -1.58
C ILE A 241 10.23 -18.88 -2.18
N GLY A 242 9.65 -19.76 -3.01
CA GLY A 242 8.26 -19.66 -3.42
C GLY A 242 8.01 -18.82 -4.67
N ALA A 243 9.05 -18.30 -5.34
CA ALA A 243 8.91 -17.73 -6.67
C ALA A 243 8.29 -18.76 -7.63
N SER A 244 7.32 -18.34 -8.40
CA SER A 244 6.75 -19.14 -9.49
C SER A 244 6.05 -18.25 -10.50
N GLU A 245 5.95 -18.76 -11.73
CA GLU A 245 5.19 -18.11 -12.79
C GLU A 245 4.38 -19.14 -13.56
N TRP A 246 3.30 -18.69 -14.14
CA TRP A 246 2.46 -19.50 -15.03
C TRP A 246 1.72 -18.62 -16.02
N LEU A 247 1.27 -19.27 -17.10
CA LEU A 247 0.46 -18.64 -18.11
C LEU A 247 -1.01 -18.57 -17.63
N LYS A 248 -1.50 -17.36 -17.35
CA LYS A 248 -2.89 -17.12 -16.96
C LYS A 248 -3.77 -17.00 -18.20
N ARG A 249 -4.80 -17.82 -18.24
CA ARG A 249 -5.82 -17.86 -19.31
C ARG A 249 -7.22 -17.77 -18.74
N TYR A 250 -8.07 -16.97 -19.38
CA TYR A 250 -9.51 -17.09 -19.20
C TYR A 250 -10.14 -17.81 -20.39
N LYS A 251 -11.08 -18.73 -20.10
CA LYS A 251 -11.75 -19.54 -21.11
C LYS A 251 -12.54 -18.74 -22.15
N LYS A 252 -12.97 -17.53 -21.80
CA LYS A 252 -13.76 -16.66 -22.67
C LYS A 252 -13.23 -15.24 -22.60
N VAL A 253 -13.07 -14.62 -23.76
CA VAL A 253 -12.81 -13.20 -23.93
C VAL A 253 -14.15 -12.47 -23.84
N ASP A 254 -14.25 -11.50 -22.94
CA ASP A 254 -15.41 -10.60 -22.87
C ASP A 254 -15.26 -9.53 -23.97
N LYS A 255 -16.22 -9.46 -24.87
CA LYS A 255 -16.23 -8.51 -26.01
C LYS A 255 -17.08 -7.28 -25.75
N SER A 256 -17.63 -7.14 -24.55
CA SER A 256 -18.47 -5.98 -24.20
C SER A 256 -17.68 -4.68 -24.09
N VAL A 257 -16.39 -4.76 -23.71
CA VAL A 257 -15.50 -3.60 -23.65
C VAL A 257 -14.71 -3.49 -24.94
N LYS A 258 -14.86 -2.38 -25.68
CA LYS A 258 -14.04 -2.05 -26.86
C LYS A 258 -12.77 -1.30 -26.49
N LYS A 259 -12.90 -0.29 -25.63
CA LYS A 259 -11.79 0.49 -25.09
C LYS A 259 -11.94 0.63 -23.58
N ALA A 260 -10.85 0.55 -22.85
CA ALA A 260 -10.82 0.75 -21.41
C ALA A 260 -9.79 1.81 -21.02
N ALA A 261 -10.15 2.68 -20.11
CA ALA A 261 -9.24 3.62 -19.47
C ALA A 261 -9.06 3.24 -17.99
N ILE A 262 -7.84 3.36 -17.50
CA ILE A 262 -7.57 3.40 -16.07
C ILE A 262 -7.14 4.82 -15.72
N ILE A 263 -7.81 5.48 -14.75
CA ILE A 263 -7.39 6.80 -14.27
C ILE A 263 -6.65 6.61 -12.95
N VAL A 264 -5.42 7.13 -12.92
CA VAL A 264 -4.54 7.05 -11.74
C VAL A 264 -4.15 8.43 -11.21
N ASP A 265 -3.69 8.46 -9.99
CA ASP A 265 -2.97 9.56 -9.35
C ASP A 265 -1.73 9.04 -8.60
N ASN A 266 -0.96 9.94 -8.02
CA ASN A 266 0.26 9.65 -7.27
C ASN A 266 0.01 8.98 -5.89
N ARG A 267 -1.24 8.66 -5.53
CA ARG A 267 -1.61 7.85 -4.36
C ARG A 267 -1.79 6.38 -4.68
N VAL A 268 -2.00 6.05 -5.95
CA VAL A 268 -2.17 4.66 -6.37
C VAL A 268 -0.92 3.86 -6.03
N ALA A 269 -1.08 2.79 -5.24
CA ALA A 269 0.02 2.03 -4.67
C ALA A 269 -0.34 0.54 -4.51
N SER A 270 0.67 -0.32 -4.34
CA SER A 270 0.52 -1.73 -3.97
C SER A 270 -0.45 -2.47 -4.93
N SER A 271 -1.50 -3.12 -4.43
CA SER A 271 -2.51 -3.78 -5.30
C SER A 271 -3.17 -2.83 -6.30
N GLY A 272 -3.15 -1.51 -6.10
CA GLY A 272 -3.57 -0.54 -7.10
C GLY A 272 -2.61 -0.50 -8.29
N GLU A 273 -1.31 -0.59 -8.06
CA GLU A 273 -0.27 -0.70 -9.10
C GLU A 273 -0.27 -2.09 -9.74
N ALA A 274 -0.46 -3.14 -8.95
CA ALA A 274 -0.63 -4.51 -9.47
C ALA A 274 -1.83 -4.59 -10.44
N LEU A 275 -2.95 -3.90 -10.14
CA LEU A 275 -4.09 -3.78 -11.05
C LEU A 275 -3.64 -3.21 -12.39
N VAL A 276 -2.94 -2.06 -12.40
CA VAL A 276 -2.46 -1.41 -13.64
C VAL A 276 -1.60 -2.37 -14.46
N LEU A 277 -0.59 -2.99 -13.83
CA LEU A 277 0.32 -3.92 -14.50
C LEU A 277 -0.42 -5.12 -15.09
N ASN A 278 -1.32 -5.74 -14.32
CA ASN A 278 -2.10 -6.88 -14.78
C ASN A 278 -3.04 -6.54 -15.94
N PHE A 279 -3.69 -5.36 -15.89
CA PHE A 279 -4.57 -4.91 -16.97
C PHE A 279 -3.82 -4.66 -18.27
N LYS A 280 -2.65 -4.02 -18.19
CA LYS A 280 -1.79 -3.79 -19.35
C LYS A 280 -1.18 -5.09 -19.88
N ALA A 281 -0.87 -6.05 -19.01
CA ALA A 281 -0.29 -7.34 -19.41
C ALA A 281 -1.28 -8.29 -20.10
N CYS A 282 -2.60 -8.11 -19.91
CA CYS A 282 -3.61 -9.02 -20.46
C CYS A 282 -4.50 -8.38 -21.53
N SER A 283 -4.29 -7.11 -21.87
CA SER A 283 -5.17 -6.43 -22.82
C SER A 283 -4.52 -5.27 -23.56
N GLY A 284 -4.58 -5.32 -24.89
CA GLY A 284 -4.22 -4.20 -25.76
C GLY A 284 -5.29 -3.09 -25.81
N ARG A 285 -6.43 -3.27 -25.13
CA ARG A 285 -7.55 -2.31 -25.12
C ARG A 285 -7.46 -1.28 -24.00
N VAL A 286 -6.46 -1.41 -23.12
CA VAL A 286 -6.32 -0.60 -21.89
C VAL A 286 -5.33 0.54 -22.11
N THR A 287 -5.76 1.76 -21.81
CA THR A 287 -4.92 2.96 -21.77
C THR A 287 -4.90 3.55 -20.37
N LEU A 288 -3.71 3.86 -19.87
CA LEU A 288 -3.51 4.46 -18.55
C LEU A 288 -3.49 5.99 -18.67
N PHE A 289 -4.37 6.65 -17.93
CA PHE A 289 -4.49 8.11 -17.88
C PHE A 289 -4.13 8.63 -16.48
N GLY A 290 -3.42 9.72 -16.40
CA GLY A 290 -3.09 10.39 -15.14
C GLY A 290 -2.27 11.64 -15.34
N ARG A 291 -2.19 12.50 -14.35
CA ARG A 291 -1.29 13.66 -14.36
C ARG A 291 0.13 13.25 -13.95
N ASP A 292 0.22 12.44 -12.91
CA ASP A 292 1.48 12.01 -12.31
C ASP A 292 1.62 10.48 -12.42
N ASN A 293 2.83 9.97 -12.20
CA ASN A 293 3.04 8.54 -12.03
C ASN A 293 2.33 8.05 -10.77
N THR A 294 2.06 6.75 -10.70
CA THR A 294 1.64 6.09 -9.45
C THR A 294 2.70 6.23 -8.36
N ARG A 295 2.41 5.78 -7.16
CA ARG A 295 3.30 5.97 -6.00
C ARG A 295 4.65 5.25 -6.12
N GLY A 296 4.68 4.09 -6.78
CA GLY A 296 5.82 3.17 -6.77
C GLY A 296 5.99 2.54 -5.39
N CYS A 297 5.16 1.55 -5.09
CA CYS A 297 5.13 0.83 -3.83
C CYS A 297 4.57 -0.58 -4.07
N LEU A 298 5.34 -1.42 -4.77
CA LEU A 298 4.92 -2.79 -5.10
C LEU A 298 6.06 -3.79 -5.06
N ASP A 299 7.31 -3.36 -5.24
CA ASP A 299 8.47 -4.24 -5.37
C ASP A 299 8.65 -5.15 -4.16
N TYR A 300 8.36 -4.62 -2.97
CA TYR A 300 8.35 -5.36 -1.70
C TYR A 300 6.95 -5.31 -1.10
N SER A 301 6.39 -6.49 -0.76
CA SER A 301 4.99 -6.61 -0.42
C SER A 301 4.70 -7.70 0.62
N ASN A 302 3.40 -8.06 0.82
CA ASN A 302 2.98 -9.08 1.76
C ASN A 302 3.50 -8.81 3.17
N VAL A 303 3.01 -7.74 3.79
CA VAL A 303 3.56 -7.19 5.02
C VAL A 303 3.24 -8.03 6.26
N ALA A 304 4.24 -8.19 7.12
CA ALA A 304 4.06 -8.59 8.52
C ALA A 304 3.72 -7.36 9.36
N PHE A 305 2.87 -7.55 10.37
CA PHE A 305 2.61 -6.56 11.41
C PHE A 305 3.30 -6.99 12.70
N VAL A 306 4.20 -6.15 13.21
CA VAL A 306 5.10 -6.47 14.32
C VAL A 306 4.94 -5.43 15.41
N SER A 307 4.59 -5.87 16.64
CA SER A 307 4.50 -4.98 17.80
C SER A 307 5.90 -4.67 18.34
N PHE A 308 6.13 -3.40 18.73
CA PHE A 308 7.25 -3.05 19.57
C PHE A 308 7.12 -3.75 20.95
N ARG A 309 8.17 -3.75 21.74
CA ARG A 309 8.16 -4.40 23.07
C ARG A 309 7.51 -3.52 24.13
N HIS A 310 7.77 -2.23 24.07
CA HIS A 310 7.34 -1.24 25.08
C HIS A 310 6.43 -0.18 24.50
N PHE A 311 6.73 0.28 23.27
CA PHE A 311 5.94 1.28 22.58
C PHE A 311 4.64 0.66 22.05
N ASP A 312 3.50 1.25 22.43
CA ASP A 312 2.17 0.73 22.07
C ASP A 312 1.82 1.04 20.59
N ARG A 313 2.65 0.55 19.68
CA ARG A 313 2.43 0.62 18.22
C ARG A 313 3.01 -0.60 17.53
N ILE A 314 2.68 -0.71 16.26
CA ILE A 314 3.19 -1.74 15.38
C ILE A 314 3.95 -1.10 14.22
N PHE A 315 4.89 -1.83 13.66
CA PHE A 315 5.42 -1.53 12.34
C PHE A 315 5.04 -2.63 11.35
N GLN A 316 4.87 -2.25 10.10
CA GLN A 316 4.71 -3.18 8.99
C GLN A 316 6.06 -3.39 8.31
N MET A 317 6.26 -4.62 7.81
CA MET A 317 7.50 -5.04 7.17
C MET A 317 7.20 -6.01 6.04
N PRO A 318 7.61 -5.75 4.80
CA PRO A 318 7.47 -6.67 3.68
C PRO A 318 8.20 -7.99 3.91
N MET A 319 7.50 -9.09 3.67
CA MET A 319 8.06 -10.45 3.75
C MET A 319 8.43 -11.01 2.38
N SER A 320 7.94 -10.41 1.30
CA SER A 320 8.17 -10.87 -0.07
C SER A 320 8.68 -9.75 -0.96
N ARG A 321 9.28 -10.14 -2.08
CA ARG A 321 9.71 -9.22 -3.14
C ARG A 321 9.34 -9.78 -4.52
N ASP A 322 9.28 -8.91 -5.51
CA ASP A 322 9.27 -9.34 -6.91
C ASP A 322 10.64 -9.98 -7.23
N TRP A 323 10.63 -11.22 -7.73
CA TRP A 323 11.86 -11.94 -8.05
C TRP A 323 12.49 -11.50 -9.39
N GLY A 324 11.83 -10.63 -10.16
CA GLY A 324 12.38 -9.98 -11.36
C GLY A 324 13.16 -8.71 -11.08
N LEU A 325 13.35 -8.34 -9.80
CA LEU A 325 14.15 -7.17 -9.43
C LEU A 325 15.63 -7.37 -9.80
N PRO A 326 16.33 -6.29 -10.22
CA PRO A 326 15.84 -4.90 -10.28
C PRO A 326 15.08 -4.52 -11.57
N GLU A 327 15.04 -5.38 -12.59
CA GLU A 327 14.55 -5.07 -13.96
C GLU A 327 13.05 -4.74 -13.99
N THR A 328 12.27 -5.36 -13.11
CA THR A 328 10.80 -5.15 -13.01
C THR A 328 10.41 -4.10 -11.99
N GLY A 329 11.38 -3.49 -11.32
CA GLY A 329 11.16 -2.59 -10.19
C GLY A 329 10.45 -1.30 -10.56
N ILE A 330 9.47 -0.91 -9.74
CA ILE A 330 8.71 0.34 -9.89
C ILE A 330 8.76 1.25 -8.65
N ASP A 331 9.30 0.78 -7.52
CA ASP A 331 9.26 1.53 -6.25
C ASP A 331 9.95 2.90 -6.31
N ALA A 332 10.93 3.08 -7.18
CA ALA A 332 11.62 4.37 -7.33
C ALA A 332 10.83 5.39 -8.16
N THR A 333 10.03 4.94 -9.11
CA THR A 333 9.46 5.79 -10.17
C THR A 333 7.93 5.77 -10.23
N GLY A 334 7.30 4.69 -9.78
CA GLY A 334 5.89 4.40 -10.07
C GLY A 334 5.65 4.08 -11.55
N ILE A 335 4.39 3.88 -11.91
CA ILE A 335 3.96 3.60 -13.28
C ILE A 335 3.55 4.90 -13.95
N ALA A 336 4.20 5.23 -15.07
CA ALA A 336 3.87 6.42 -15.84
C ALA A 336 2.56 6.21 -16.62
N PRO A 337 1.66 7.21 -16.65
CA PRO A 337 0.51 7.21 -17.57
C PRO A 337 0.93 7.14 -19.04
N ASP A 338 0.15 6.39 -19.84
CA ASP A 338 0.30 6.41 -21.32
C ASP A 338 -0.11 7.76 -21.89
N VAL A 339 -1.13 8.37 -21.25
CA VAL A 339 -1.64 9.70 -21.65
C VAL A 339 -1.69 10.60 -20.42
N ARG A 340 -0.96 11.72 -20.49
CA ARG A 340 -0.98 12.73 -19.43
C ARG A 340 -2.26 13.57 -19.50
N ILE A 341 -2.85 13.81 -18.33
CA ILE A 341 -4.01 14.69 -18.19
C ILE A 341 -3.49 16.07 -17.82
N ASP A 342 -3.57 17.02 -18.77
CA ASP A 342 -3.14 18.41 -18.60
C ASP A 342 -4.24 19.32 -18.04
N LEU A 343 -5.20 18.75 -17.32
CA LEU A 343 -6.22 19.48 -16.60
C LEU A 343 -5.79 19.71 -15.14
N PRO A 344 -6.26 20.80 -14.52
CA PRO A 344 -6.06 20.99 -13.08
C PRO A 344 -6.70 19.83 -12.29
N LEU A 345 -6.26 19.67 -11.06
CA LEU A 345 -6.92 18.73 -10.15
C LEU A 345 -8.39 19.15 -9.96
N PRO A 346 -9.33 18.18 -10.01
CA PRO A 346 -10.72 18.50 -9.73
C PRO A 346 -10.87 19.05 -8.32
N ALA A 347 -11.73 20.06 -8.12
CA ALA A 347 -11.98 20.63 -6.80
C ALA A 347 -12.59 19.60 -5.83
N LYS A 348 -13.24 18.57 -6.37
CA LYS A 348 -13.88 17.52 -5.59
C LYS A 348 -13.60 16.14 -6.21
N LEU A 349 -13.12 15.21 -5.41
CA LEU A 349 -13.02 13.79 -5.74
C LEU A 349 -13.66 12.96 -4.63
N THR A 350 -14.97 12.82 -4.69
CA THR A 350 -15.77 12.02 -3.75
C THR A 350 -16.65 11.03 -4.52
N ASP A 351 -17.92 11.34 -4.75
CA ASP A 351 -18.91 10.54 -5.46
C ASP A 351 -19.35 11.14 -6.81
N ASN A 352 -18.65 12.19 -7.26
CA ASN A 352 -18.99 12.95 -8.47
C ASN A 352 -18.38 12.36 -9.75
N ILE A 353 -18.91 12.77 -10.90
CA ILE A 353 -18.24 12.70 -12.20
C ILE A 353 -17.54 14.04 -12.37
N ASP A 354 -16.21 14.01 -12.39
CA ASP A 354 -15.38 15.20 -12.48
C ASP A 354 -14.84 15.42 -13.89
N GLU A 355 -14.15 16.54 -14.09
CA GLU A 355 -13.63 17.01 -15.38
C GLU A 355 -12.66 16.00 -16.01
N TRP A 356 -11.87 15.28 -15.22
CA TRP A 356 -10.96 14.26 -15.73
C TRP A 356 -11.73 13.08 -16.31
N VAL A 357 -12.79 12.62 -15.61
CA VAL A 357 -13.64 11.52 -16.09
C VAL A 357 -14.33 11.90 -17.39
N ILE A 358 -14.86 13.14 -17.49
CA ILE A 358 -15.51 13.65 -18.70
C ILE A 358 -14.49 13.68 -19.86
N TRP A 359 -13.33 14.27 -19.63
CA TRP A 359 -12.28 14.37 -20.64
C TRP A 359 -11.79 13.00 -21.12
N VAL A 360 -11.60 12.03 -20.19
CA VAL A 360 -11.19 10.66 -20.54
C VAL A 360 -12.28 9.96 -21.36
N ALA A 361 -13.56 10.16 -21.03
CA ALA A 361 -14.66 9.61 -21.82
C ALA A 361 -14.61 10.13 -23.27
N GLU A 362 -14.36 11.43 -23.47
CA GLU A 362 -14.17 12.03 -24.79
C GLU A 362 -12.98 11.42 -25.57
N GLN A 363 -11.86 11.11 -24.88
CA GLN A 363 -10.72 10.45 -25.55
C GLN A 363 -11.07 9.01 -25.99
N LEU A 364 -11.82 8.26 -25.19
CA LEU A 364 -12.23 6.91 -25.54
C LEU A 364 -13.20 6.89 -26.74
N GLU A 365 -14.00 7.93 -26.92
CA GLU A 365 -15.04 8.03 -27.96
C GLU A 365 -14.55 8.57 -29.32
N LYS A 366 -13.32 9.05 -29.37
CA LYS A 366 -12.62 9.36 -30.63
C LYS A 366 -12.19 8.08 -31.33
#